data_d60a3d6a84d898a751de98feaee4d7af
#
_entry.id   d60a3d6a84d898a751de98feaee4d7af
#
_cell.length_a   1.000
_cell.length_b   1.000
_cell.length_c   1.000
_cell.angle_alpha   90.00
_cell.angle_beta   90.00
_cell.angle_gamma   90.00
#
_symmetry.space_group_name_H-M   'P 1'
#
loop_
_entity.id
_entity.type
_entity.pdbx_description
1 polymer ?
#
loop_
_entity_poly.entity_id
_entity_poly.type
_entity_poly.pdbx_seq_one_letter_code
_entity_poly.pdbx_strand_id
1 'polypeptide(L)'
;MLTVDYDELGLREGDLVLDMGAGAGRHSFECFRRGARVVALDYDYDELGEVRKLFWAMREAGEAPSDGLGVALNGDALVLPFPDDTFDRIICSEVFEHIPDDEGAMAELRRVLKPGGVLAATVPAWFPEKVCWALSAEYHAPLAVGGHVRIYTEPLFRHRLSVAGLEPVGSHRAHALHAPYWWLKCIVGVSNDV
;
A
#
# COMPACT_ATOMS: atom_id res chain seq x y z
N MET A 1 -7.55 -5.11 7.18
CA MET A 1 -7.57 -6.40 6.47
C MET A 1 -6.34 -6.48 5.57
N LEU A 2 -5.63 -7.63 5.54
CA LEU A 2 -4.40 -7.79 4.75
C LEU A 2 -4.75 -8.17 3.31
N THR A 3 -4.14 -7.51 2.33
CA THR A 3 -4.36 -7.73 0.88
C THR A 3 -3.15 -8.37 0.21
N VAL A 4 -2.01 -8.45 0.90
CA VAL A 4 -0.75 -9.02 0.41
C VAL A 4 -0.60 -10.46 0.91
N ASP A 5 -0.15 -11.35 0.04
CA ASP A 5 0.35 -12.67 0.40
C ASP A 5 1.84 -12.56 0.75
N TYR A 6 2.18 -12.78 2.01
CA TYR A 6 3.55 -12.61 2.51
C TYR A 6 4.47 -13.77 2.13
N ASP A 7 3.91 -14.92 1.79
CA ASP A 7 4.70 -16.06 1.32
C ASP A 7 5.10 -15.84 -0.15
N GLU A 8 4.18 -15.33 -0.98
CA GLU A 8 4.50 -14.89 -2.35
C GLU A 8 5.45 -13.68 -2.36
N LEU A 9 5.29 -12.74 -1.43
CA LEU A 9 6.23 -11.63 -1.23
C LEU A 9 7.64 -12.14 -0.86
N GLY A 10 7.72 -13.35 -0.31
CA GLY A 10 8.98 -13.96 0.14
C GLY A 10 9.62 -13.19 1.30
N LEU A 11 8.78 -12.65 2.19
CA LEU A 11 9.21 -11.89 3.36
C LEU A 11 10.02 -12.77 4.32
N ARG A 12 11.18 -12.26 4.76
CA ARG A 12 12.06 -12.93 5.71
C ARG A 12 12.34 -12.08 6.92
N GLU A 13 12.63 -12.72 8.03
CA GLU A 13 13.14 -12.03 9.21
C GLU A 13 14.41 -11.22 8.88
N GLY A 14 14.46 -9.98 9.33
CA GLY A 14 15.55 -9.04 9.08
C GLY A 14 15.48 -8.30 7.74
N ASP A 15 14.61 -8.67 6.80
CA ASP A 15 14.40 -7.90 5.57
C ASP A 15 14.05 -6.44 5.90
N LEU A 16 14.59 -5.50 5.14
CA LEU A 16 14.18 -4.10 5.19
C LEU A 16 13.00 -3.88 4.25
N VAL A 17 11.85 -3.55 4.82
CA VAL A 17 10.58 -3.41 4.12
C VAL A 17 10.16 -1.94 4.07
N LEU A 18 9.76 -1.46 2.90
CA LEU A 18 9.01 -0.22 2.74
C LEU A 18 7.52 -0.56 2.59
N ASP A 19 6.67 -0.01 3.46
CA ASP A 19 5.22 0.03 3.30
C ASP A 19 4.87 1.45 2.83
N MET A 20 4.69 1.64 1.52
CA MET A 20 4.43 2.92 0.88
C MET A 20 2.93 3.16 0.75
N GLY A 21 2.44 4.26 1.33
CA GLY A 21 1.02 4.48 1.56
C GLY A 21 0.52 3.60 2.70
N ALA A 22 1.23 3.64 3.83
CA ALA A 22 1.00 2.73 4.95
C ALA A 22 -0.37 2.94 5.61
N GLY A 23 -0.94 4.16 5.53
CA GLY A 23 -2.16 4.54 6.23
C GLY A 23 -2.05 4.19 7.72
N ALA A 24 -3.08 3.53 8.24
CA ALA A 24 -3.10 3.05 9.62
C ALA A 24 -2.13 1.87 9.92
N GLY A 25 -1.22 1.51 9.02
CA GLY A 25 -0.10 0.60 9.28
C GLY A 25 -0.42 -0.90 9.22
N ARG A 26 -1.55 -1.32 8.64
CA ARG A 26 -2.00 -2.73 8.63
C ARG A 26 -0.94 -3.71 8.12
N HIS A 27 -0.25 -3.39 7.02
CA HIS A 27 0.80 -4.21 6.45
C HIS A 27 2.13 -4.01 7.19
N SER A 28 2.41 -2.79 7.62
CA SER A 28 3.58 -2.47 8.45
C SER A 28 3.64 -3.32 9.72
N PHE A 29 2.53 -3.45 10.45
CA PHE A 29 2.47 -4.25 11.68
C PHE A 29 2.64 -5.74 11.42
N GLU A 30 2.08 -6.25 10.33
CA GLU A 30 2.26 -7.67 9.98
C GLU A 30 3.72 -7.97 9.60
N CYS A 31 4.36 -7.12 8.80
CA CYS A 31 5.79 -7.25 8.50
C CYS A 31 6.63 -7.20 9.78
N PHE A 32 6.32 -6.27 10.68
CA PHE A 32 7.04 -6.09 11.93
C PHE A 32 6.89 -7.30 12.86
N ARG A 33 5.69 -7.87 12.95
CA ARG A 33 5.41 -9.11 13.70
C ARG A 33 6.19 -10.30 13.16
N ARG A 34 6.44 -10.34 11.85
CA ARG A 34 7.25 -11.37 11.18
C ARG A 34 8.75 -11.14 11.29
N GLY A 35 9.19 -10.17 12.08
CA GLY A 35 10.61 -9.89 12.33
C GLY A 35 11.30 -9.05 11.28
N ALA A 36 10.58 -8.44 10.34
CA ALA A 36 11.15 -7.52 9.39
C ALA A 36 11.49 -6.15 10.04
N ARG A 37 12.41 -5.43 9.43
CA ARG A 37 12.71 -4.02 9.70
C ARG A 37 11.80 -3.18 8.80
N VAL A 38 10.94 -2.34 9.36
CA VAL A 38 9.85 -1.70 8.62
C VAL A 38 9.98 -0.19 8.61
N VAL A 39 9.85 0.38 7.42
CA VAL A 39 9.60 1.81 7.21
C VAL A 39 8.18 1.95 6.67
N ALA A 40 7.28 2.46 7.51
CA ALA A 40 5.94 2.88 7.13
C ALA A 40 6.02 4.30 6.60
N LEU A 41 5.74 4.52 5.31
CA LEU A 41 5.75 5.85 4.70
C LEU A 41 4.34 6.22 4.25
N ASP A 42 3.89 7.41 4.63
CA ASP A 42 2.61 7.94 4.18
C ASP A 42 2.68 9.45 3.99
N TYR A 43 1.79 9.96 3.13
CA TYR A 43 1.60 11.40 2.95
C TYR A 43 0.81 12.02 4.10
N ASP A 44 -0.08 11.26 4.74
CA ASP A 44 -0.85 11.69 5.90
C ASP A 44 -0.02 11.62 7.19
N TYR A 45 0.31 12.80 7.71
CA TYR A 45 1.14 12.93 8.93
C TYR A 45 0.40 12.44 10.19
N ASP A 46 -0.91 12.63 10.25
CA ASP A 46 -1.69 12.36 11.47
C ASP A 46 -1.82 10.85 11.72
N GLU A 47 -2.06 10.05 10.67
CA GLU A 47 -2.09 8.60 10.77
C GLU A 47 -0.76 8.00 11.26
N LEU A 48 0.36 8.56 10.83
CA LEU A 48 1.70 8.09 11.21
C LEU A 48 1.99 8.23 12.71
N GLY A 49 1.31 9.13 13.41
CA GLY A 49 1.42 9.27 14.85
C GLY A 49 0.97 8.00 15.59
N GLU A 50 -0.13 7.41 15.17
CA GLU A 50 -0.66 6.16 15.74
C GLU A 50 0.21 4.95 15.33
N VAL A 51 0.70 4.93 14.10
CA VAL A 51 1.61 3.86 13.62
C VAL A 51 2.87 3.80 14.49
N ARG A 52 3.48 4.95 14.83
CA ARG A 52 4.65 5.00 15.72
C ARG A 52 4.36 4.45 17.12
N LYS A 53 3.23 4.81 17.70
CA LYS A 53 2.80 4.31 19.02
C LYS A 53 2.61 2.79 19.00
N LEU A 54 2.01 2.28 17.93
CA LEU A 54 1.75 0.84 17.80
C LEU A 54 3.04 0.04 17.59
N PHE A 55 4.01 0.50 16.82
CA PHE A 55 5.32 -0.16 16.74
C PHE A 55 6.00 -0.26 18.10
N TRP A 56 5.93 0.80 18.91
CA TRP A 56 6.45 0.76 20.26
C TRP A 56 5.69 -0.24 21.14
N ALA A 57 4.36 -0.19 21.13
CA ALA A 57 3.52 -1.08 21.93
C ALA A 57 3.73 -2.56 21.58
N MET A 58 3.89 -2.89 20.29
CA MET A 58 4.17 -4.27 19.83
C MET A 58 5.49 -4.81 20.39
N ARG A 59 6.56 -3.96 20.46
CA ARG A 59 7.82 -4.38 21.08
C ARG A 59 7.64 -4.63 22.58
N GLU A 60 6.99 -3.72 23.30
CA GLU A 60 6.74 -3.88 24.73
C GLU A 60 5.87 -5.11 25.06
N ALA A 61 4.93 -5.45 24.17
CA ALA A 61 4.07 -6.63 24.28
C ALA A 61 4.75 -7.94 23.86
N GLY A 62 5.97 -7.90 23.30
CA GLY A 62 6.66 -9.06 22.75
C GLY A 62 6.05 -9.62 21.47
N GLU A 63 5.26 -8.81 20.74
CA GLU A 63 4.67 -9.18 19.46
C GLU A 63 5.63 -8.98 18.27
N ALA A 64 6.76 -8.35 18.51
CA ALA A 64 7.84 -8.13 17.55
C ALA A 64 9.19 -8.21 18.27
N PRO A 65 10.33 -8.40 17.54
CA PRO A 65 11.64 -8.42 18.17
C PRO A 65 11.89 -7.16 18.99
N SER A 66 12.49 -7.31 20.19
CA SER A 66 12.75 -6.21 21.11
C SER A 66 13.71 -5.14 20.53
N ASP A 67 14.59 -5.56 19.62
CA ASP A 67 15.51 -4.72 18.85
C ASP A 67 15.00 -4.41 17.44
N GLY A 68 13.75 -4.82 17.13
CA GLY A 68 13.11 -4.60 15.85
C GLY A 68 13.01 -3.13 15.47
N LEU A 69 13.29 -2.81 14.22
CA LEU A 69 13.16 -1.46 13.67
C LEU A 69 11.78 -1.28 13.03
N GLY A 70 10.93 -0.49 13.66
CA GLY A 70 9.68 0.02 13.08
C GLY A 70 9.69 1.55 13.10
N VAL A 71 9.67 2.17 11.93
CA VAL A 71 9.72 3.63 11.76
C VAL A 71 8.56 4.10 10.93
N ALA A 72 7.92 5.22 11.32
CA ALA A 72 6.91 5.89 10.52
C ALA A 72 7.44 7.23 10.02
N LEU A 73 7.42 7.44 8.72
CA LEU A 73 8.01 8.57 8.02
C LEU A 73 6.98 9.25 7.12
N ASN A 74 6.83 10.56 7.28
CA ASN A 74 6.02 11.33 6.34
C ASN A 74 6.81 11.59 5.05
N GLY A 75 6.21 11.31 3.88
CA GLY A 75 6.88 11.45 2.60
C GLY A 75 5.94 11.37 1.42
N ASP A 76 6.47 11.77 0.27
CA ASP A 76 5.78 11.74 -1.03
C ASP A 76 6.28 10.53 -1.83
N ALA A 77 5.35 9.76 -2.38
CA ALA A 77 5.62 8.61 -3.25
C ALA A 77 6.38 8.98 -4.53
N LEU A 78 6.28 10.24 -4.97
CA LEU A 78 6.96 10.76 -6.16
C LEU A 78 8.42 11.15 -5.90
N VAL A 79 8.84 11.30 -4.62
CA VAL A 79 10.20 11.67 -4.24
C VAL A 79 10.56 10.94 -2.95
N LEU A 80 10.88 9.67 -3.06
CA LEU A 80 11.20 8.85 -1.90
C LEU A 80 12.58 9.24 -1.31
N PRO A 81 12.68 9.56 0.00
CA PRO A 81 13.91 10.06 0.62
C PRO A 81 14.91 8.94 0.96
N PHE A 82 15.06 7.98 0.05
CA PHE A 82 15.94 6.84 0.21
C PHE A 82 16.90 6.71 -0.96
N PRO A 83 18.13 6.20 -0.73
CA PRO A 83 19.04 5.82 -1.81
C PRO A 83 18.44 4.73 -2.72
N ASP A 84 19.03 4.58 -3.91
CA ASP A 84 18.75 3.46 -4.78
C ASP A 84 19.04 2.13 -4.07
N ASP A 85 18.36 1.06 -4.48
CA ASP A 85 18.60 -0.31 -4.02
C ASP A 85 18.63 -0.46 -2.47
N THR A 86 17.69 0.19 -1.80
CA THR A 86 17.62 0.24 -0.32
C THR A 86 16.82 -0.93 0.26
N PHE A 87 15.65 -1.25 -0.30
CA PHE A 87 14.69 -2.17 0.31
C PHE A 87 14.74 -3.57 -0.28
N ASP A 88 14.66 -4.58 0.59
CA ASP A 88 14.56 -5.99 0.19
C ASP A 88 13.14 -6.31 -0.31
N ARG A 89 12.13 -5.73 0.32
CA ARG A 89 10.71 -5.88 -0.02
C ARG A 89 10.01 -4.53 0.02
N ILE A 90 9.03 -4.36 -0.85
CA ILE A 90 8.15 -3.19 -0.83
C ILE A 90 6.70 -3.65 -0.85
N ILE A 91 5.85 -2.99 -0.09
CA ILE A 91 4.40 -3.09 -0.16
C ILE A 91 3.86 -1.74 -0.60
N CYS A 92 2.93 -1.75 -1.56
CA CYS A 92 2.18 -0.60 -2.00
C CYS A 92 0.73 -1.05 -2.22
N SER A 93 -0.09 -0.89 -1.19
CA SER A 93 -1.43 -1.49 -1.16
C SER A 93 -2.52 -0.45 -1.18
N GLU A 94 -3.32 -0.43 -2.26
CA GLU A 94 -4.44 0.51 -2.47
C GLU A 94 -3.94 1.97 -2.42
N VAL A 95 -2.96 2.31 -3.25
CA VAL A 95 -2.33 3.64 -3.28
C VAL A 95 -2.31 4.24 -4.69
N PHE A 96 -1.95 3.45 -5.71
CA PHE A 96 -1.74 3.98 -7.07
C PHE A 96 -2.99 4.61 -7.68
N GLU A 97 -4.18 4.17 -7.29
CA GLU A 97 -5.46 4.74 -7.71
C GLU A 97 -5.67 6.17 -7.23
N HIS A 98 -4.94 6.61 -6.20
CA HIS A 98 -4.99 7.96 -5.65
C HIS A 98 -3.94 8.90 -6.24
N ILE A 99 -2.87 8.38 -6.86
CA ILE A 99 -1.73 9.16 -7.34
C ILE A 99 -1.93 9.53 -8.81
N PRO A 100 -2.06 10.84 -9.18
CA PRO A 100 -2.17 11.25 -10.58
C PRO A 100 -0.99 10.80 -11.44
N ASP A 101 0.25 10.94 -10.97
CA ASP A 101 1.48 10.45 -11.61
C ASP A 101 1.90 9.11 -11.01
N ASP A 102 1.14 8.06 -11.28
CA ASP A 102 1.44 6.71 -10.80
C ASP A 102 2.69 6.11 -11.47
N GLU A 103 3.02 6.52 -12.69
CA GLU A 103 4.23 6.08 -13.38
C GLU A 103 5.49 6.62 -12.69
N GLY A 104 5.47 7.88 -12.26
CA GLY A 104 6.53 8.46 -11.43
C GLY A 104 6.70 7.74 -10.10
N ALA A 105 5.59 7.43 -9.40
CA ALA A 105 5.64 6.66 -8.16
C ALA A 105 6.19 5.23 -8.36
N MET A 106 5.77 4.54 -9.44
CA MET A 106 6.31 3.22 -9.79
C MET A 106 7.81 3.27 -10.09
N ALA A 107 8.29 4.31 -10.77
CA ALA A 107 9.71 4.50 -11.05
C ALA A 107 10.51 4.71 -9.75
N GLU A 108 10.01 5.49 -8.79
CA GLU A 108 10.63 5.67 -7.49
C GLU A 108 10.68 4.36 -6.69
N LEU A 109 9.58 3.57 -6.67
CA LEU A 109 9.59 2.25 -6.03
C LEU A 109 10.61 1.31 -6.69
N ARG A 110 10.71 1.32 -8.03
CA ARG A 110 11.74 0.55 -8.73
C ARG A 110 13.15 1.01 -8.37
N ARG A 111 13.38 2.32 -8.23
CA ARG A 111 14.68 2.89 -7.87
C ARG A 111 15.15 2.42 -6.50
N VAL A 112 14.25 2.44 -5.51
CA VAL A 112 14.61 2.09 -4.13
C VAL A 112 14.56 0.59 -3.84
N LEU A 113 13.99 -0.22 -4.75
CA LEU A 113 13.96 -1.67 -4.62
C LEU A 113 15.28 -2.30 -5.05
N LYS A 114 15.89 -3.12 -4.19
CA LYS A 114 17.12 -3.85 -4.51
C LYS A 114 16.98 -4.76 -5.73
N PRO A 115 18.06 -5.02 -6.47
CA PRO A 115 18.08 -6.11 -7.44
C PRO A 115 17.68 -7.44 -6.79
N GLY A 116 16.70 -8.13 -7.37
CA GLY A 116 16.11 -9.34 -6.79
C GLY A 116 15.15 -9.13 -5.63
N GLY A 117 14.88 -7.88 -5.26
CA GLY A 117 13.81 -7.52 -4.34
C GLY A 117 12.43 -7.75 -4.96
N VAL A 118 11.40 -7.82 -4.11
CA VAL A 118 10.00 -8.05 -4.54
C VAL A 118 9.11 -6.91 -4.08
N LEU A 119 8.28 -6.41 -5.00
CA LEU A 119 7.20 -5.46 -4.73
C LEU A 119 5.86 -6.20 -4.75
N ALA A 120 5.08 -6.11 -3.68
CA ALA A 120 3.66 -6.43 -3.68
C ALA A 120 2.84 -5.15 -3.86
N ALA A 121 2.16 -5.04 -4.99
CA ALA A 121 1.31 -3.89 -5.29
C ALA A 121 -0.13 -4.34 -5.47
N THR A 122 -1.08 -3.68 -4.79
CA THR A 122 -2.51 -3.95 -4.95
C THR A 122 -3.27 -2.71 -5.36
N VAL A 123 -4.34 -2.92 -6.12
CA VAL A 123 -5.29 -1.89 -6.55
C VAL A 123 -6.70 -2.47 -6.51
N PRO A 124 -7.75 -1.64 -6.38
CA PRO A 124 -9.13 -2.11 -6.42
C PRO A 124 -9.44 -2.88 -7.71
N ALA A 125 -10.22 -3.95 -7.56
CA ALA A 125 -10.63 -4.75 -8.71
C ALA A 125 -11.54 -3.93 -9.64
N TRP A 126 -11.26 -3.97 -10.95
CA TRP A 126 -11.92 -3.18 -11.98
C TRP A 126 -13.46 -3.16 -11.92
N PHE A 127 -14.10 -4.31 -11.76
CA PHE A 127 -15.56 -4.38 -11.80
C PHE A 127 -16.23 -3.78 -10.56
N PRO A 128 -15.85 -4.14 -9.32
CA PRO A 128 -16.34 -3.47 -8.12
C PRO A 128 -16.14 -1.96 -8.15
N GLU A 129 -14.99 -1.51 -8.61
CA GLU A 129 -14.64 -0.11 -8.70
C GLU A 129 -15.55 0.66 -9.68
N LYS A 130 -15.81 0.11 -10.85
CA LYS A 130 -16.79 0.69 -11.79
C LYS A 130 -18.18 0.84 -11.21
N VAL A 131 -18.62 -0.11 -10.39
CA VAL A 131 -19.91 -0.03 -9.71
C VAL A 131 -19.92 1.11 -8.70
N CYS A 132 -18.86 1.25 -7.88
CA CYS A 132 -18.74 2.38 -6.94
C CYS A 132 -18.78 3.73 -7.67
N TRP A 133 -18.05 3.87 -8.77
CA TRP A 133 -18.05 5.10 -9.58
C TRP A 133 -19.41 5.43 -10.19
N ALA A 134 -20.18 4.41 -10.56
CA ALA A 134 -21.54 4.59 -11.09
C ALA A 134 -22.57 4.94 -10.00
N LEU A 135 -22.33 4.50 -8.75
CA LEU A 135 -23.24 4.70 -7.63
C LEU A 135 -23.01 6.02 -6.88
N SER A 136 -21.78 6.54 -6.86
CA SER A 136 -21.43 7.73 -6.11
C SER A 136 -20.39 8.58 -6.84
N ALA A 137 -20.78 9.81 -7.15
CA ALA A 137 -19.85 10.81 -7.68
C ALA A 137 -18.84 11.29 -6.62
N GLU A 138 -19.17 11.14 -5.34
CA GLU A 138 -18.31 11.52 -4.21
C GLU A 138 -17.20 10.49 -3.94
N TYR A 139 -17.25 9.32 -4.60
CA TYR A 139 -16.27 8.26 -4.41
C TYR A 139 -14.97 8.50 -5.17
N HIS A 140 -14.98 9.32 -6.21
CA HIS A 140 -13.83 9.55 -7.07
C HIS A 140 -13.48 11.05 -7.23
N ALA A 141 -12.22 11.32 -7.57
CA ALA A 141 -11.75 12.67 -7.88
C ALA A 141 -12.48 13.24 -9.14
N PRO A 142 -12.65 14.56 -9.25
CA PRO A 142 -12.16 15.59 -8.32
C PRO A 142 -13.08 15.90 -7.15
N LEU A 143 -14.23 15.22 -7.01
CA LEU A 143 -15.26 15.56 -6.01
C LEU A 143 -14.90 15.09 -4.61
N ALA A 144 -14.09 14.04 -4.49
CA ALA A 144 -13.54 13.59 -3.20
C ALA A 144 -12.07 13.98 -3.09
N VAL A 145 -11.69 14.65 -2.00
CA VAL A 145 -10.29 14.87 -1.65
C VAL A 145 -9.67 13.50 -1.33
N GLY A 146 -8.58 13.13 -2.02
CA GLY A 146 -8.00 11.80 -1.90
C GLY A 146 -8.81 10.69 -2.57
N GLY A 147 -9.83 11.01 -3.38
CA GLY A 147 -10.60 10.03 -4.14
C GLY A 147 -9.80 9.37 -5.26
N HIS A 148 -10.34 8.29 -5.79
CA HIS A 148 -9.69 7.54 -6.86
C HIS A 148 -9.65 8.35 -8.15
N VAL A 149 -8.49 8.50 -8.75
CA VAL A 149 -8.30 9.23 -10.02
C VAL A 149 -8.38 8.30 -11.23
N ARG A 150 -8.31 6.98 -11.03
CA ARG A 150 -8.38 5.98 -12.11
C ARG A 150 -8.86 4.62 -11.67
N ILE A 151 -9.35 3.85 -12.62
CA ILE A 151 -9.69 2.43 -12.46
C ILE A 151 -8.66 1.60 -13.20
N TYR A 152 -8.03 0.66 -12.52
CA TYR A 152 -7.10 -0.26 -13.16
C TYR A 152 -7.81 -1.50 -13.68
N THR A 153 -7.46 -1.89 -14.91
CA THR A 153 -7.60 -3.26 -15.37
C THR A 153 -6.28 -4.00 -15.13
N GLU A 154 -6.32 -5.31 -14.95
CA GLU A 154 -5.09 -6.09 -14.75
C GLU A 154 -4.06 -5.90 -15.88
N PRO A 155 -4.43 -5.92 -17.18
CA PRO A 155 -3.46 -5.66 -18.25
C PRO A 155 -2.84 -4.26 -18.17
N LEU A 156 -3.62 -3.23 -17.85
CA LEU A 156 -3.12 -1.86 -17.73
C LEU A 156 -2.12 -1.75 -16.58
N PHE A 157 -2.46 -2.31 -15.42
CA PHE A 157 -1.60 -2.26 -14.23
C PHE A 157 -0.27 -2.98 -14.48
N ARG A 158 -0.33 -4.21 -15.01
CA ARG A 158 0.88 -4.97 -15.39
C ARG A 158 1.73 -4.23 -16.40
N HIS A 159 1.11 -3.60 -17.40
CA HIS A 159 1.84 -2.82 -18.41
C HIS A 159 2.59 -1.64 -17.78
N ARG A 160 1.96 -0.85 -16.90
CA ARG A 160 2.60 0.28 -16.22
C ARG A 160 3.76 -0.16 -15.33
N LEU A 161 3.59 -1.22 -14.55
CA LEU A 161 4.68 -1.81 -13.77
C LEU A 161 5.85 -2.20 -14.67
N SER A 162 5.58 -2.84 -15.82
CA SER A 162 6.64 -3.25 -16.76
C SER A 162 7.35 -2.04 -17.38
N VAL A 163 6.64 -0.98 -17.71
CA VAL A 163 7.24 0.28 -18.22
C VAL A 163 8.16 0.91 -17.18
N ALA A 164 7.81 0.85 -15.90
CA ALA A 164 8.66 1.29 -14.80
C ALA A 164 9.86 0.36 -14.51
N GLY A 165 10.02 -0.73 -15.25
CA GLY A 165 11.11 -1.69 -15.06
C GLY A 165 10.87 -2.71 -13.94
N LEU A 166 9.62 -2.88 -13.52
CA LEU A 166 9.16 -3.90 -12.59
C LEU A 166 8.57 -5.07 -13.38
N GLU A 167 9.04 -6.29 -13.17
CA GLU A 167 8.55 -7.48 -13.86
C GLU A 167 7.41 -8.15 -13.06
N PRO A 168 6.15 -8.14 -13.56
CA PRO A 168 5.04 -8.80 -12.86
C PRO A 168 5.15 -10.32 -12.94
N VAL A 169 5.49 -10.96 -11.83
CA VAL A 169 5.74 -12.43 -11.74
C VAL A 169 4.51 -13.22 -11.30
N GLY A 170 3.55 -12.59 -10.62
CA GLY A 170 2.33 -13.24 -10.14
C GLY A 170 1.18 -12.28 -9.98
N SER A 171 -0.02 -12.79 -9.69
CA SER A 171 -1.17 -12.01 -9.24
C SER A 171 -2.14 -12.90 -8.47
N HIS A 172 -2.77 -12.35 -7.45
CA HIS A 172 -3.87 -12.98 -6.73
C HIS A 172 -5.01 -11.97 -6.50
N ARG A 173 -6.12 -12.45 -6.00
CA ARG A 173 -7.28 -11.61 -5.63
C ARG A 173 -7.57 -11.80 -4.15
N ALA A 174 -7.67 -10.69 -3.42
CA ALA A 174 -8.03 -10.68 -2.03
C ALA A 174 -9.46 -10.12 -1.85
N HIS A 175 -10.18 -10.64 -0.87
CA HIS A 175 -11.40 -10.03 -0.30
C HIS A 175 -12.57 -9.78 -1.27
N ALA A 176 -12.87 -10.69 -2.18
CA ALA A 176 -13.99 -10.58 -3.13
C ALA A 176 -15.35 -10.27 -2.46
N LEU A 177 -15.56 -10.69 -1.21
CA LEU A 177 -16.79 -10.43 -0.43
C LEU A 177 -16.91 -9.00 0.11
N HIS A 178 -15.88 -8.16 0.00
CA HIS A 178 -15.93 -6.76 0.42
C HIS A 178 -16.65 -5.85 -0.58
N ALA A 179 -16.75 -6.23 -1.83
CA ALA A 179 -17.39 -5.43 -2.86
C ALA A 179 -18.85 -5.03 -2.52
N PRO A 180 -19.72 -5.93 -2.02
CA PRO A 180 -21.08 -5.57 -1.63
C PRO A 180 -21.16 -4.52 -0.51
N TYR A 181 -20.21 -4.53 0.43
CA TYR A 181 -20.13 -3.53 1.50
C TYR A 181 -19.85 -2.13 0.94
N TRP A 182 -18.88 -2.00 0.04
CA TRP A 182 -18.55 -0.72 -0.60
C TRP A 182 -19.68 -0.22 -1.49
N TRP A 183 -20.37 -1.10 -2.22
CA TRP A 183 -21.55 -0.73 -3.01
C TRP A 183 -22.66 -0.17 -2.12
N LEU A 184 -22.91 -0.79 -0.96
CA LEU A 184 -23.89 -0.28 -0.02
C LEU A 184 -23.47 1.08 0.54
N LYS A 185 -22.20 1.27 0.90
CA LYS A 185 -21.67 2.58 1.32
C LYS A 185 -21.86 3.65 0.23
N CYS A 186 -21.58 3.33 -1.02
CA CYS A 186 -21.80 4.26 -2.13
C CYS A 186 -23.28 4.66 -2.32
N ILE A 187 -24.23 3.74 -2.02
CA ILE A 187 -25.68 4.01 -2.12
C ILE A 187 -26.16 4.88 -0.94
N VAL A 188 -25.70 4.60 0.27
CA VAL A 188 -26.16 5.28 1.50
C VAL A 188 -25.48 6.65 1.70
N GLY A 189 -24.39 6.89 1.00
CA GLY A 189 -23.48 8.03 1.14
C GLY A 189 -22.20 7.62 1.83
N VAL A 190 -21.09 8.07 1.26
CA VAL A 190 -19.75 7.88 1.85
C VAL A 190 -19.59 8.95 2.94
N SER A 191 -20.18 8.73 4.12
CA SER A 191 -19.88 9.60 5.27
C SER A 191 -18.43 9.38 5.68
N ASN A 192 -17.70 10.48 5.90
CA ASN A 192 -16.29 10.54 6.32
C ASN A 192 -16.08 10.02 7.75
N ASP A 193 -16.61 8.85 8.09
CA ASP A 193 -16.35 8.14 9.34
C ASP A 193 -15.51 6.90 9.04
N VAL A 194 -14.24 7.14 8.74
CA VAL A 194 -13.16 6.15 8.91
C VAL A 194 -11.98 6.85 9.54
#